data_de7ed15cc4ac6788905964a3c3539765
#
_entry.id   de7ed15cc4ac6788905964a3c3539765
#
_cell.length_a   1.000
_cell.length_b   1.000
_cell.length_c   1.000
_cell.angle_alpha   90.00
_cell.angle_beta   90.00
_cell.angle_gamma   90.00
#
_symmetry.space_group_name_H-M   'P 1'
#
loop_
_entity.id
_entity.type
_entity.pdbx_description
1 polymer ?
#
loop_
_entity_poly.entity_id
_entity_poly.type
_entity_poly.pdbx_seq_one_letter_code
_entity_poly.pdbx_strand_id
1 'polypeptide(L)'
;MRKLILYLITGSVIGLTILTAVLYSVGFVWSQIAYNGLSFSFWEILNIGREEGIIVSGVLFLLIFGIAAWRIFFKGIRGDGEDRDILPGTTDNQGTSRFMSKERMRRALSVGNIKDVNGIILGTVDGDCVALPMESMLNKHIFVCGAPGSMKNRAFLRPNMMQASLRGESMIIADSKGTEYQMQATYLEKLGYEVKVFNLVNLKASDSWDCLGEISEDLNKATLFATVVMANLSDGKAEFWLLAAKNLLKAMCLIVASDVDLAATAKTDNQQVIGTVYKLITTGTQSEFESTYNGIMKNNKRHVANAAWSIYAGASEKVRQDVRHEIGIYLEVFQNPEVVNITSYNEINLTLPAVTKCAYFVVLSDQHTTYQFLSSLFFNFLFVDLVEYADAQPTNRCKVPVNLYLDEFSSIGKIDGFLQKLSSTRSRGINICTICQALPQIQVMYPGKEWESLIACTDTQIYLGSTDETTAKYISQRAGIMGVTQNMIRETRPALSPIYIPTVYQKSQGEGHRNLLNVDEVYTMDIKYALVSIRGEHILRVEKFDYTKHPLAKKIKEVPASEHRPQWYMDSLQKHEPTKGEVVNQEIADLHAKQLAPVVTDEVDPRTAVKMGLPPSPAPAKTKRGPRKKGQSQTP
;
A
#
# COMPACT_ATOMS: atom_id res chain seq x y z
N MET A 1 -20.94 -25.29 -21.12
CA MET A 1 -21.98 -25.71 -22.07
C MET A 1 -22.47 -24.56 -22.97
N ARG A 2 -23.00 -23.44 -22.48
CA ARG A 2 -23.49 -22.31 -23.33
C ARG A 2 -22.45 -21.73 -24.28
N LYS A 3 -21.18 -21.52 -23.85
CA LYS A 3 -20.10 -21.03 -24.72
C LYS A 3 -19.74 -22.04 -25.82
N LEU A 4 -19.70 -23.33 -25.51
CA LEU A 4 -19.43 -24.38 -26.51
C LEU A 4 -20.52 -24.44 -27.60
N ILE A 5 -21.78 -24.32 -27.19
CA ILE A 5 -22.93 -24.26 -28.12
C ILE A 5 -22.84 -23.01 -29.00
N LEU A 6 -22.46 -21.86 -28.42
CA LEU A 6 -22.28 -20.60 -29.17
C LEU A 6 -21.15 -20.73 -30.21
N TYR A 7 -20.01 -21.33 -29.83
CA TYR A 7 -18.90 -21.59 -30.77
C TYR A 7 -19.26 -22.58 -31.88
N LEU A 8 -20.05 -23.60 -31.56
CA LEU A 8 -20.53 -24.55 -32.58
C LEU A 8 -21.51 -23.88 -33.55
N ILE A 9 -22.43 -23.04 -33.05
CA ILE A 9 -23.38 -22.31 -33.91
C ILE A 9 -22.65 -21.29 -34.79
N THR A 10 -21.75 -20.48 -34.22
CA THR A 10 -20.98 -19.49 -34.99
C THR A 10 -20.05 -20.15 -36.00
N GLY A 11 -19.38 -21.23 -35.63
CA GLY A 11 -18.54 -22.01 -36.54
C GLY A 11 -19.33 -22.62 -37.70
N SER A 12 -20.53 -23.14 -37.44
CA SER A 12 -21.42 -23.69 -38.49
C SER A 12 -21.94 -22.59 -39.43
N VAL A 13 -22.30 -21.42 -38.93
CA VAL A 13 -22.74 -20.29 -39.77
C VAL A 13 -21.59 -19.81 -40.67
N ILE A 14 -20.38 -19.64 -40.11
CA ILE A 14 -19.21 -19.24 -40.88
C ILE A 14 -18.85 -20.29 -41.94
N GLY A 15 -18.87 -21.57 -41.59
CA GLY A 15 -18.62 -22.65 -42.51
C GLY A 15 -19.61 -22.68 -43.69
N LEU A 16 -20.90 -22.51 -43.42
CA LEU A 16 -21.95 -22.44 -44.43
C LEU A 16 -21.78 -21.22 -45.36
N THR A 17 -21.41 -20.08 -44.82
CA THR A 17 -21.17 -18.84 -45.60
C THR A 17 -19.97 -19.01 -46.54
N ILE A 18 -18.88 -19.62 -46.05
CA ILE A 18 -17.69 -19.90 -46.84
C ILE A 18 -18.03 -20.92 -47.97
N LEU A 19 -18.76 -21.97 -47.63
CA LEU A 19 -19.17 -22.98 -48.63
C LEU A 19 -20.02 -22.35 -49.75
N THR A 20 -20.99 -21.51 -49.38
CA THR A 20 -21.83 -20.79 -50.37
C THR A 20 -21.01 -19.87 -51.26
N ALA A 21 -20.03 -19.14 -50.68
CA ALA A 21 -19.16 -18.25 -51.45
C ALA A 21 -18.25 -19.03 -52.42
N VAL A 22 -17.74 -20.18 -52.00
CA VAL A 22 -16.91 -21.06 -52.87
C VAL A 22 -17.74 -21.66 -54.00
N LEU A 23 -18.93 -22.21 -53.70
CA LEU A 23 -19.84 -22.75 -54.71
C LEU A 23 -20.24 -21.70 -55.75
N TYR A 24 -20.54 -20.50 -55.31
CA TYR A 24 -20.86 -19.40 -56.18
C TYR A 24 -19.66 -18.99 -57.06
N SER A 25 -18.45 -18.87 -56.50
CA SER A 25 -17.24 -18.50 -57.23
C SER A 25 -16.87 -19.53 -58.30
N VAL A 26 -16.94 -20.82 -57.95
CA VAL A 26 -16.68 -21.90 -58.91
C VAL A 26 -17.75 -21.94 -59.99
N GLY A 27 -19.02 -21.81 -59.63
CA GLY A 27 -20.15 -21.75 -60.58
C GLY A 27 -20.04 -20.56 -61.53
N PHE A 28 -19.62 -19.40 -61.00
CA PHE A 28 -19.39 -18.20 -61.83
C PHE A 28 -18.27 -18.42 -62.85
N VAL A 29 -17.12 -18.94 -62.43
CA VAL A 29 -16.00 -19.22 -63.34
C VAL A 29 -16.42 -20.28 -64.38
N TRP A 30 -17.12 -21.34 -63.98
CA TRP A 30 -17.60 -22.36 -64.88
C TRP A 30 -18.63 -21.85 -65.85
N SER A 31 -19.55 -20.98 -65.44
CA SER A 31 -20.53 -20.34 -66.32
C SER A 31 -19.87 -19.45 -67.40
N GLN A 32 -18.76 -18.76 -67.05
CA GLN A 32 -17.99 -17.99 -68.02
C GLN A 32 -17.27 -18.85 -69.07
N ILE A 33 -16.77 -20.02 -68.64
CA ILE A 33 -15.98 -20.94 -69.50
C ILE A 33 -16.90 -21.79 -70.35
N ALA A 34 -17.92 -22.41 -69.77
CA ALA A 34 -18.74 -23.41 -70.43
C ALA A 34 -19.91 -22.81 -71.26
N TYR A 35 -20.42 -21.66 -70.81
CA TYR A 35 -21.61 -21.06 -71.42
C TYR A 35 -21.36 -19.68 -72.06
N ASN A 36 -20.13 -19.38 -72.46
CA ASN A 36 -19.72 -18.17 -73.19
C ASN A 36 -20.21 -16.83 -72.60
N GLY A 37 -20.28 -16.74 -71.28
CA GLY A 37 -20.60 -15.46 -70.61
C GLY A 37 -22.08 -15.09 -70.59
N LEU A 38 -23.00 -16.03 -70.77
CA LEU A 38 -24.43 -15.77 -70.53
C LEU A 38 -24.67 -15.31 -69.09
N SER A 39 -25.56 -14.35 -68.91
CA SER A 39 -25.92 -13.81 -67.59
C SER A 39 -26.88 -14.77 -66.87
N PHE A 40 -26.45 -15.30 -65.74
CA PHE A 40 -27.23 -16.17 -64.86
C PHE A 40 -27.59 -15.49 -63.56
N SER A 41 -28.72 -15.88 -62.99
CA SER A 41 -29.10 -15.41 -61.64
C SER A 41 -28.19 -16.01 -60.56
N PHE A 42 -28.18 -15.42 -59.36
CA PHE A 42 -27.40 -15.92 -58.25
C PHE A 42 -27.63 -17.42 -57.96
N TRP A 43 -28.89 -17.86 -58.01
CA TRP A 43 -29.26 -19.23 -57.72
C TRP A 43 -28.84 -20.20 -58.81
N GLU A 44 -28.87 -19.79 -60.06
CA GLU A 44 -28.43 -20.59 -61.22
C GLU A 44 -26.90 -20.78 -61.16
N ILE A 45 -26.14 -19.70 -60.85
CA ILE A 45 -24.69 -19.77 -60.68
C ILE A 45 -24.32 -20.71 -59.52
N LEU A 46 -25.05 -20.66 -58.39
CA LEU A 46 -24.82 -21.54 -57.26
C LEU A 46 -25.10 -23.03 -57.62
N ASN A 47 -26.14 -23.29 -58.40
CA ASN A 47 -26.45 -24.64 -58.87
C ASN A 47 -25.41 -25.16 -59.84
N ILE A 48 -24.91 -24.37 -60.78
CA ILE A 48 -23.80 -24.72 -61.65
C ILE A 48 -22.56 -25.10 -60.82
N GLY A 49 -22.23 -24.30 -59.78
CA GLY A 49 -21.13 -24.63 -58.89
C GLY A 49 -21.32 -25.93 -58.12
N ARG A 50 -22.56 -26.28 -57.81
CA ARG A 50 -22.91 -27.53 -57.10
C ARG A 50 -22.89 -28.75 -58.05
N GLU A 51 -23.41 -28.61 -59.24
CA GLU A 51 -23.57 -29.75 -60.17
C GLU A 51 -22.32 -30.00 -60.99
N GLU A 52 -21.69 -28.97 -61.54
CA GLU A 52 -20.53 -29.05 -62.44
C GLU A 52 -19.20 -28.92 -61.70
N GLY A 53 -19.17 -28.22 -60.58
CA GLY A 53 -17.96 -27.89 -59.83
C GLY A 53 -17.86 -28.51 -58.45
N ILE A 54 -18.67 -29.50 -58.07
CA ILE A 54 -18.78 -30.04 -56.72
C ILE A 54 -17.44 -30.53 -56.14
N ILE A 55 -16.61 -31.16 -56.94
CA ILE A 55 -15.30 -31.69 -56.52
C ILE A 55 -14.34 -30.53 -56.27
N VAL A 56 -14.27 -29.55 -57.17
CA VAL A 56 -13.39 -28.38 -57.06
C VAL A 56 -13.83 -27.50 -55.86
N SER A 57 -15.14 -27.30 -55.72
CA SER A 57 -15.72 -26.55 -54.59
C SER A 57 -15.45 -27.24 -53.26
N GLY A 58 -15.57 -28.57 -53.20
CA GLY A 58 -15.29 -29.37 -52.01
C GLY A 58 -13.82 -29.30 -51.59
N VAL A 59 -12.89 -29.41 -52.53
CA VAL A 59 -11.45 -29.32 -52.27
C VAL A 59 -11.07 -27.90 -51.80
N LEU A 60 -11.59 -26.86 -52.46
CA LEU A 60 -11.36 -25.45 -52.04
C LEU A 60 -11.94 -25.16 -50.67
N PHE A 61 -13.14 -25.66 -50.39
CA PHE A 61 -13.76 -25.50 -49.06
C PHE A 61 -12.91 -26.20 -47.97
N LEU A 62 -12.47 -27.44 -48.18
CA LEU A 62 -11.63 -28.17 -47.24
C LEU A 62 -10.27 -27.47 -47.02
N LEU A 63 -9.67 -26.89 -48.07
CA LEU A 63 -8.44 -26.13 -47.97
C LEU A 63 -8.64 -24.84 -47.14
N ILE A 64 -9.65 -24.03 -47.46
CA ILE A 64 -9.93 -22.77 -46.78
C ILE A 64 -10.35 -23.04 -45.33
N PHE A 65 -11.25 -23.99 -45.12
CA PHE A 65 -11.70 -24.38 -43.78
C PHE A 65 -10.56 -25.00 -42.96
N GLY A 66 -9.73 -25.85 -43.58
CA GLY A 66 -8.55 -26.44 -42.95
C GLY A 66 -7.53 -25.39 -42.52
N ILE A 67 -7.26 -24.38 -43.39
CA ILE A 67 -6.39 -23.25 -43.03
C ILE A 67 -6.99 -22.39 -41.91
N ALA A 68 -8.29 -22.10 -41.94
CA ALA A 68 -8.98 -21.36 -40.90
C ALA A 68 -9.02 -22.14 -39.58
N ALA A 69 -9.36 -23.42 -39.62
CA ALA A 69 -9.34 -24.30 -38.45
C ALA A 69 -7.92 -24.47 -37.87
N TRP A 70 -6.93 -24.64 -38.77
CA TRP A 70 -5.51 -24.67 -38.35
C TRP A 70 -5.07 -23.39 -37.70
N ARG A 71 -5.42 -22.21 -38.25
CA ARG A 71 -5.14 -20.90 -37.59
C ARG A 71 -5.82 -20.76 -36.24
N ILE A 72 -7.09 -21.15 -36.11
CA ILE A 72 -7.84 -21.09 -34.85
C ILE A 72 -7.26 -22.08 -33.85
N PHE A 73 -6.92 -23.29 -34.27
CA PHE A 73 -6.32 -24.31 -33.41
C PHE A 73 -4.91 -23.92 -32.95
N PHE A 74 -4.06 -23.39 -33.85
CA PHE A 74 -2.72 -22.93 -33.48
C PHE A 74 -2.72 -21.62 -32.71
N LYS A 75 -3.69 -20.71 -32.89
CA LYS A 75 -3.88 -19.56 -31.95
C LYS A 75 -4.32 -20.02 -30.56
N GLY A 76 -5.05 -21.12 -30.45
CA GLY A 76 -5.45 -21.70 -29.17
C GLY A 76 -4.33 -22.46 -28.44
N ILE A 77 -3.24 -22.82 -29.13
CA ILE A 77 -2.05 -23.52 -28.57
C ILE A 77 -0.99 -22.48 -28.09
N ARG A 78 -1.04 -21.23 -28.55
CA ARG A 78 -0.26 -20.14 -27.98
C ARG A 78 -0.82 -19.86 -26.59
N GLY A 79 -0.04 -20.25 -25.57
CA GLY A 79 -0.43 -20.28 -24.18
C GLY A 79 -1.30 -19.10 -23.72
N ASP A 80 -2.28 -19.41 -22.95
CA ASP A 80 -3.28 -18.59 -22.26
C ASP A 80 -3.12 -17.07 -22.37
N GLY A 81 -3.56 -16.47 -23.50
CA GLY A 81 -3.67 -15.01 -23.63
C GLY A 81 -2.36 -14.25 -23.79
N GLU A 82 -1.32 -14.88 -24.29
CA GLU A 82 -0.06 -14.20 -24.57
C GLU A 82 -0.06 -13.56 -25.96
N ASP A 83 -0.01 -12.22 -26.01
CA ASP A 83 0.01 -11.45 -27.26
C ASP A 83 1.41 -11.37 -27.90
N ARG A 84 2.43 -12.04 -27.30
CA ARG A 84 3.81 -12.00 -27.75
C ARG A 84 4.10 -13.07 -28.79
N ASP A 85 4.82 -12.70 -29.87
CA ASP A 85 5.28 -13.65 -30.91
C ASP A 85 6.50 -14.47 -30.43
N ILE A 86 6.33 -15.25 -29.35
CA ILE A 86 7.37 -16.09 -28.77
C ILE A 86 7.03 -17.56 -29.09
N LEU A 87 7.99 -18.26 -29.69
CA LEU A 87 7.91 -19.70 -29.85
C LEU A 87 8.57 -20.37 -28.64
N PRO A 88 7.80 -21.05 -27.77
CA PRO A 88 8.39 -21.77 -26.64
C PRO A 88 9.40 -22.81 -27.11
N GLY A 89 10.45 -23.02 -26.32
CA GLY A 89 11.41 -24.10 -26.55
C GLY A 89 10.74 -25.47 -26.51
N THR A 90 11.28 -26.41 -27.25
CA THR A 90 10.78 -27.79 -27.30
C THR A 90 11.27 -28.61 -26.10
N THR A 91 12.31 -28.16 -25.43
CA THR A 91 12.90 -28.79 -24.24
C THR A 91 13.03 -27.79 -23.08
N ASP A 92 13.03 -28.30 -21.85
CA ASP A 92 13.22 -27.50 -20.63
C ASP A 92 14.72 -27.20 -20.36
N ASN A 93 15.64 -27.58 -21.24
CA ASN A 93 17.10 -27.43 -21.04
C ASN A 93 17.57 -25.99 -20.98
N GLN A 94 16.85 -25.06 -21.62
CA GLN A 94 17.20 -23.65 -21.70
C GLN A 94 16.42 -22.76 -20.73
N GLY A 95 15.58 -23.36 -19.88
CA GLY A 95 14.78 -22.68 -18.87
C GLY A 95 13.37 -23.22 -18.76
N THR A 96 12.87 -23.30 -17.53
CA THR A 96 11.59 -23.95 -17.20
C THR A 96 10.47 -22.95 -16.88
N SER A 97 10.78 -21.65 -16.83
CA SER A 97 9.82 -20.63 -16.44
C SER A 97 8.75 -20.43 -17.49
N ARG A 98 7.51 -20.37 -17.03
CA ARG A 98 6.30 -20.12 -17.83
C ARG A 98 5.24 -19.45 -16.97
N PHE A 99 4.20 -18.93 -17.58
CA PHE A 99 3.04 -18.52 -16.81
C PHE A 99 2.30 -19.75 -16.26
N MET A 100 1.68 -19.57 -15.08
CA MET A 100 0.87 -20.64 -14.48
C MET A 100 -0.28 -21.01 -15.41
N SER A 101 -0.42 -22.31 -15.69
CA SER A 101 -1.55 -22.80 -16.51
C SER A 101 -2.87 -22.72 -15.74
N LYS A 102 -3.99 -22.58 -16.48
CA LYS A 102 -5.34 -22.52 -15.87
C LYS A 102 -5.67 -23.77 -15.05
N GLU A 103 -5.17 -24.93 -15.48
CA GLU A 103 -5.36 -26.17 -14.74
C GLU A 103 -4.63 -26.14 -13.40
N ARG A 104 -3.36 -25.70 -13.39
CA ARG A 104 -2.58 -25.57 -12.16
C ARG A 104 -3.18 -24.51 -11.22
N MET A 105 -3.62 -23.38 -11.78
CA MET A 105 -4.30 -22.32 -11.03
C MET A 105 -5.54 -22.85 -10.30
N ARG A 106 -6.40 -23.63 -10.97
CA ARG A 106 -7.60 -24.22 -10.35
C ARG A 106 -7.30 -25.26 -9.27
N ARG A 107 -6.12 -25.88 -9.30
CA ARG A 107 -5.68 -26.82 -8.25
C ARG A 107 -5.10 -26.11 -7.04
N ALA A 108 -4.37 -25.02 -7.26
CA ALA A 108 -3.64 -24.31 -6.19
C ALA A 108 -4.45 -23.18 -5.54
N LEU A 109 -5.40 -22.59 -6.27
CA LEU A 109 -6.14 -21.40 -5.90
C LEU A 109 -7.65 -21.61 -5.96
N SER A 110 -8.39 -20.80 -5.21
CA SER A 110 -9.85 -20.75 -5.32
C SER A 110 -10.25 -19.89 -6.52
N VAL A 111 -11.00 -20.47 -7.45
CA VAL A 111 -11.39 -19.82 -8.71
C VAL A 111 -12.89 -19.94 -8.90
N GLY A 112 -13.59 -18.83 -9.08
CA GLY A 112 -15.03 -18.83 -9.28
C GLY A 112 -15.67 -17.46 -9.16
N ASN A 113 -16.99 -17.45 -8.92
CA ASN A 113 -17.68 -16.20 -8.69
C ASN A 113 -17.23 -15.58 -7.34
N ILE A 114 -17.12 -14.26 -7.27
CA ILE A 114 -16.70 -13.54 -6.05
C ILE A 114 -17.55 -13.88 -4.81
N LYS A 115 -18.79 -14.30 -4.98
CA LYS A 115 -19.68 -14.69 -3.88
C LYS A 115 -19.33 -16.06 -3.29
N ASP A 116 -18.70 -16.92 -4.08
CA ASP A 116 -18.40 -18.31 -3.74
C ASP A 116 -16.92 -18.50 -3.34
N VAL A 117 -16.11 -17.46 -3.55
CA VAL A 117 -14.68 -17.49 -3.25
C VAL A 117 -14.44 -17.04 -1.82
N ASN A 118 -13.84 -17.92 -1.01
CA ASN A 118 -13.35 -17.59 0.34
C ASN A 118 -11.83 -17.57 0.33
N GLY A 119 -11.25 -16.37 0.44
CA GLY A 119 -9.78 -16.23 0.40
C GLY A 119 -9.33 -14.79 0.21
N ILE A 120 -8.03 -14.65 -0.03
CA ILE A 120 -7.42 -13.36 -0.35
C ILE A 120 -7.45 -13.16 -1.86
N ILE A 121 -8.17 -12.16 -2.33
CA ILE A 121 -8.34 -11.86 -3.76
C ILE A 121 -6.99 -11.47 -4.36
N LEU A 122 -6.60 -12.15 -5.42
CA LEU A 122 -5.39 -11.89 -6.20
C LEU A 122 -5.69 -11.16 -7.52
N GLY A 123 -6.88 -11.36 -8.06
CA GLY A 123 -7.31 -10.77 -9.34
C GLY A 123 -8.42 -11.57 -10.00
N THR A 124 -8.54 -11.46 -11.33
CA THR A 124 -9.48 -12.24 -12.14
C THR A 124 -8.80 -12.89 -13.35
N VAL A 125 -9.30 -14.04 -13.76
CA VAL A 125 -8.90 -14.71 -15.01
C VAL A 125 -10.16 -15.15 -15.73
N ASP A 126 -10.32 -14.77 -16.98
CA ASP A 126 -11.53 -15.05 -17.80
C ASP A 126 -12.85 -14.58 -17.13
N GLY A 127 -12.78 -13.55 -16.28
CA GLY A 127 -13.93 -13.02 -15.55
C GLY A 127 -14.23 -13.73 -14.23
N ASP A 128 -13.58 -14.85 -13.91
CA ASP A 128 -13.67 -15.52 -12.63
C ASP A 128 -12.69 -14.89 -11.62
N CYS A 129 -13.11 -14.71 -10.37
CA CYS A 129 -12.25 -14.24 -9.29
C CYS A 129 -11.26 -15.35 -8.91
N VAL A 130 -10.00 -14.96 -8.72
CA VAL A 130 -8.91 -15.85 -8.28
C VAL A 130 -8.44 -15.39 -6.92
N ALA A 131 -8.44 -16.29 -5.95
CA ALA A 131 -8.02 -15.98 -4.58
C ALA A 131 -7.13 -17.08 -3.98
N LEU A 132 -6.26 -16.65 -3.06
CA LEU A 132 -5.50 -17.56 -2.20
C LEU A 132 -6.43 -18.13 -1.12
N PRO A 133 -6.66 -19.45 -1.07
CA PRO A 133 -7.56 -20.06 -0.07
C PRO A 133 -7.05 -19.81 1.36
N MET A 134 -7.96 -19.60 2.30
CA MET A 134 -7.58 -19.43 3.72
C MET A 134 -7.01 -20.73 4.31
N GLU A 135 -7.44 -21.88 3.82
CA GLU A 135 -6.99 -23.22 4.22
C GLU A 135 -5.62 -23.59 3.65
N SER A 136 -5.08 -22.78 2.73
CA SER A 136 -3.76 -23.02 2.13
C SER A 136 -2.67 -23.09 3.18
N MET A 137 -1.71 -24.03 2.99
CA MET A 137 -0.50 -24.18 3.83
C MET A 137 0.46 -22.99 3.73
N LEU A 138 0.30 -22.14 2.73
CA LEU A 138 1.08 -20.92 2.54
C LEU A 138 0.79 -19.92 3.66
N ASN A 139 1.78 -19.09 4.02
CA ASN A 139 1.52 -18.01 4.95
C ASN A 139 0.57 -16.97 4.31
N LYS A 140 -0.08 -16.18 5.14
CA LYS A 140 -1.02 -15.14 4.69
C LYS A 140 -0.38 -13.74 4.68
N HIS A 141 0.96 -13.68 4.87
CA HIS A 141 1.69 -12.45 4.64
C HIS A 141 1.79 -12.20 3.15
N ILE A 142 1.50 -10.98 2.75
CA ILE A 142 1.47 -10.60 1.34
C ILE A 142 2.33 -9.35 1.14
N PHE A 143 3.13 -9.38 0.11
CA PHE A 143 3.84 -8.21 -0.37
C PHE A 143 3.16 -7.69 -1.64
N VAL A 144 2.82 -6.40 -1.66
CA VAL A 144 2.21 -5.74 -2.81
C VAL A 144 3.08 -4.58 -3.24
N CYS A 145 3.48 -4.56 -4.50
CA CYS A 145 4.24 -3.46 -5.06
C CYS A 145 3.55 -2.92 -6.32
N GLY A 146 3.41 -1.61 -6.39
CA GLY A 146 2.82 -0.98 -7.56
C GLY A 146 2.98 0.53 -7.58
N ALA A 147 3.39 1.07 -8.71
CA ALA A 147 3.59 2.48 -8.93
C ALA A 147 2.36 3.34 -8.59
N PRO A 148 2.50 4.66 -8.39
CA PRO A 148 1.36 5.56 -8.25
C PRO A 148 0.37 5.38 -9.41
N GLY A 149 -0.93 5.36 -9.11
CA GLY A 149 -1.97 5.10 -10.11
C GLY A 149 -2.14 3.65 -10.55
N SER A 150 -1.35 2.70 -10.04
CA SER A 150 -1.46 1.28 -10.38
C SER A 150 -2.69 0.57 -9.80
N MET A 151 -3.60 1.30 -9.16
CA MET A 151 -4.86 0.81 -8.57
C MET A 151 -4.67 -0.06 -7.31
N LYS A 152 -3.59 0.10 -6.53
CA LYS A 152 -3.32 -0.70 -5.32
C LYS A 152 -4.54 -0.85 -4.40
N ASN A 153 -5.10 0.28 -3.97
CA ASN A 153 -6.23 0.30 -3.05
C ASN A 153 -7.50 -0.23 -3.73
N ARG A 154 -7.74 0.15 -4.99
CA ARG A 154 -8.93 -0.24 -5.75
C ARG A 154 -8.94 -1.73 -6.11
N ALA A 155 -7.77 -2.27 -6.50
CA ALA A 155 -7.67 -3.63 -7.03
C ALA A 155 -7.31 -4.68 -5.96
N PHE A 156 -6.66 -4.28 -4.87
CA PHE A 156 -6.18 -5.21 -3.87
C PHE A 156 -6.68 -4.89 -2.46
N LEU A 157 -6.41 -3.69 -1.93
CA LEU A 157 -6.70 -3.37 -0.53
C LEU A 157 -8.21 -3.45 -0.22
N ARG A 158 -9.04 -2.66 -0.89
CA ARG A 158 -10.49 -2.59 -0.65
C ARG A 158 -11.21 -3.91 -0.81
N PRO A 159 -11.02 -4.68 -1.90
CA PRO A 159 -11.70 -5.96 -2.03
C PRO A 159 -11.28 -6.96 -0.96
N ASN A 160 -10.02 -6.92 -0.50
CA ASN A 160 -9.55 -7.82 0.56
C ASN A 160 -10.03 -7.39 1.95
N MET A 161 -10.18 -6.10 2.24
CA MET A 161 -10.86 -5.63 3.45
C MET A 161 -12.33 -6.08 3.47
N MET A 162 -13.04 -6.01 2.34
CA MET A 162 -14.41 -6.52 2.22
C MET A 162 -14.48 -8.04 2.46
N GLN A 163 -13.53 -8.80 1.94
CA GLN A 163 -13.44 -10.25 2.18
C GLN A 163 -13.14 -10.57 3.65
N ALA A 164 -12.20 -9.85 4.27
CA ALA A 164 -11.90 -10.00 5.69
C ALA A 164 -13.14 -9.68 6.56
N SER A 165 -13.92 -8.66 6.19
CA SER A 165 -15.16 -8.31 6.89
C SER A 165 -16.22 -9.40 6.82
N LEU A 166 -16.33 -10.13 5.70
CA LEU A 166 -17.23 -11.28 5.57
C LEU A 166 -16.82 -12.46 6.45
N ARG A 167 -15.51 -12.62 6.69
CA ARG A 167 -14.98 -13.65 7.59
C ARG A 167 -15.00 -13.24 9.07
N GLY A 168 -15.38 -11.99 9.37
CA GLY A 168 -15.38 -11.47 10.75
C GLY A 168 -13.98 -11.27 11.33
N GLU A 169 -12.97 -11.08 10.50
CA GLU A 169 -11.58 -10.85 10.89
C GLU A 169 -11.34 -9.39 11.24
N SER A 170 -10.49 -9.11 12.21
CA SER A 170 -10.09 -7.75 12.54
C SER A 170 -9.12 -7.18 11.49
N MET A 171 -9.16 -5.87 11.34
CA MET A 171 -8.35 -5.14 10.36
C MET A 171 -7.69 -3.93 11.01
N ILE A 172 -6.41 -3.74 10.73
CA ILE A 172 -5.66 -2.55 11.11
C ILE A 172 -5.03 -1.98 9.85
N ILE A 173 -5.41 -0.76 9.51
CA ILE A 173 -5.14 -0.17 8.21
C ILE A 173 -4.29 1.08 8.41
N ALA A 174 -3.06 1.07 7.85
CA ALA A 174 -2.33 2.31 7.63
C ALA A 174 -2.96 3.00 6.41
N ASP A 175 -3.55 4.16 6.58
CA ASP A 175 -4.33 4.88 5.57
C ASP A 175 -3.67 6.24 5.31
N SER A 176 -2.92 6.34 4.22
CA SER A 176 -2.10 7.54 3.93
C SER A 176 -2.89 8.83 3.68
N LYS A 177 -4.21 8.78 3.55
CA LYS A 177 -5.06 9.95 3.23
C LYS A 177 -6.39 9.96 3.94
N GLY A 178 -6.69 8.97 4.76
CA GLY A 178 -8.01 8.76 5.35
C GLY A 178 -9.06 8.29 4.34
N THR A 179 -8.62 7.85 3.15
CA THR A 179 -9.55 7.42 2.07
C THR A 179 -10.16 6.05 2.35
N GLU A 180 -9.44 5.17 3.02
CA GLU A 180 -9.98 3.85 3.36
C GLU A 180 -10.97 3.94 4.51
N TYR A 181 -10.72 4.80 5.50
CA TYR A 181 -11.72 5.16 6.50
C TYR A 181 -12.99 5.71 5.86
N GLN A 182 -12.82 6.74 5.00
CA GLN A 182 -13.95 7.37 4.31
C GLN A 182 -14.84 6.36 3.59
N MET A 183 -14.24 5.38 2.94
CA MET A 183 -14.96 4.40 2.13
C MET A 183 -15.59 3.27 2.96
N GLN A 184 -14.99 2.89 4.08
CA GLN A 184 -15.31 1.60 4.69
C GLN A 184 -15.84 1.68 6.13
N ALA A 185 -15.55 2.75 6.89
CA ALA A 185 -15.90 2.86 8.30
C ALA A 185 -17.39 2.63 8.55
N THR A 186 -18.26 3.37 7.87
CA THR A 186 -19.72 3.32 8.11
C THR A 186 -20.34 1.93 7.87
N TYR A 187 -19.85 1.18 6.86
CA TYR A 187 -20.41 -0.15 6.65
C TYR A 187 -19.83 -1.18 7.61
N LEU A 188 -18.58 -1.02 8.05
CA LEU A 188 -17.96 -1.88 9.08
C LEU A 188 -18.67 -1.71 10.43
N GLU A 189 -18.99 -0.47 10.83
CA GLU A 189 -19.83 -0.21 12.00
C GLU A 189 -21.17 -0.93 11.93
N LYS A 190 -21.85 -0.87 10.77
CA LYS A 190 -23.12 -1.59 10.54
C LYS A 190 -22.98 -3.10 10.59
N LEU A 191 -21.79 -3.64 10.32
CA LEU A 191 -21.48 -5.06 10.50
C LEU A 191 -21.11 -5.40 11.95
N GLY A 192 -21.11 -4.40 12.86
CA GLY A 192 -20.81 -4.55 14.27
C GLY A 192 -19.31 -4.65 14.55
N TYR A 193 -18.48 -4.00 13.74
CA TYR A 193 -17.06 -3.78 14.05
C TYR A 193 -16.92 -2.63 15.03
N GLU A 194 -15.98 -2.76 15.97
CA GLU A 194 -15.48 -1.61 16.69
C GLU A 194 -14.52 -0.83 15.78
N VAL A 195 -14.94 0.37 15.37
CA VAL A 195 -14.15 1.23 14.48
C VAL A 195 -13.46 2.29 15.30
N LYS A 196 -12.13 2.39 15.16
CA LYS A 196 -11.28 3.41 15.81
C LYS A 196 -10.41 4.10 14.77
N VAL A 197 -10.08 5.36 15.03
CA VAL A 197 -9.29 6.19 14.12
C VAL A 197 -8.15 6.87 14.88
N PHE A 198 -6.92 6.49 14.59
CA PHE A 198 -5.75 7.22 15.05
C PHE A 198 -5.30 8.17 13.93
N ASN A 199 -5.77 9.42 13.98
CA ASN A 199 -5.63 10.38 12.88
C ASN A 199 -4.48 11.35 13.13
N LEU A 200 -3.36 11.12 12.47
CA LEU A 200 -2.16 11.97 12.57
C LEU A 200 -2.14 13.11 11.53
N VAL A 201 -3.20 13.27 10.75
CA VAL A 201 -3.39 14.41 9.83
C VAL A 201 -4.31 15.47 10.42
N ASN A 202 -5.43 15.03 11.00
CA ASN A 202 -6.36 15.90 11.72
C ASN A 202 -6.53 15.37 13.15
N LEU A 203 -5.71 15.88 14.06
CA LEU A 203 -5.63 15.41 15.43
C LEU A 203 -6.96 15.57 16.20
N LYS A 204 -7.79 16.57 15.85
CA LYS A 204 -9.12 16.79 16.47
C LYS A 204 -10.13 15.70 16.12
N ALA A 205 -9.89 14.98 15.04
CA ALA A 205 -10.70 13.86 14.59
C ALA A 205 -9.97 12.52 14.83
N SER A 206 -9.20 12.42 15.92
CA SER A 206 -8.44 11.24 16.31
C SER A 206 -8.94 10.69 17.63
N ASP A 207 -9.27 9.41 17.69
CA ASP A 207 -9.33 8.71 18.96
C ASP A 207 -7.97 8.78 19.66
N SER A 208 -7.96 8.76 20.97
CA SER A 208 -6.78 8.91 21.80
C SER A 208 -6.17 7.55 22.17
N TRP A 209 -4.83 7.52 22.21
CA TRP A 209 -4.04 6.37 22.63
C TRP A 209 -2.95 6.81 23.62
N ASP A 210 -3.08 6.40 24.88
CA ASP A 210 -2.10 6.72 25.93
C ASP A 210 -0.93 5.72 25.91
N CYS A 211 0.10 6.05 25.16
CA CYS A 211 1.29 5.20 25.01
C CYS A 211 2.10 5.02 26.32
N LEU A 212 1.93 5.91 27.30
CA LEU A 212 2.57 5.74 28.61
C LEU A 212 1.67 5.03 29.62
N GLY A 213 0.36 5.05 29.45
CA GLY A 213 -0.55 4.14 30.14
C GLY A 213 -0.16 2.67 29.88
N GLU A 214 0.17 2.34 28.65
CA GLU A 214 0.71 1.03 28.26
C GLU A 214 2.02 0.67 29.01
N ILE A 215 2.94 1.64 29.21
CA ILE A 215 4.17 1.44 29.98
C ILE A 215 3.86 1.26 31.48
N SER A 216 2.81 1.87 32.00
CA SER A 216 2.39 1.69 33.39
C SER A 216 1.85 0.28 33.64
N GLU A 217 1.25 -0.35 32.63
CA GLU A 217 0.77 -1.73 32.67
C GLU A 217 1.92 -2.74 32.51
N ASP A 218 2.88 -2.47 31.61
CA ASP A 218 4.10 -3.28 31.42
C ASP A 218 5.35 -2.40 31.31
N LEU A 219 6.14 -2.34 32.38
CA LEU A 219 7.37 -1.55 32.46
C LEU A 219 8.44 -1.91 31.41
N ASN A 220 8.37 -3.12 30.81
CA ASN A 220 9.28 -3.53 29.73
C ASN A 220 9.05 -2.67 28.48
N LYS A 221 7.82 -2.21 28.26
CA LYS A 221 7.46 -1.32 27.16
C LYS A 221 8.22 0.01 27.18
N ALA A 222 8.75 0.45 28.34
CA ALA A 222 9.64 1.62 28.41
C ALA A 222 10.91 1.47 27.57
N THR A 223 11.44 0.24 27.50
CA THR A 223 12.61 -0.04 26.65
C THR A 223 12.25 0.00 25.17
N LEU A 224 11.07 -0.50 24.81
CA LEU A 224 10.54 -0.46 23.44
C LEU A 224 10.31 1.01 23.03
N PHE A 225 9.62 1.79 23.88
CA PHE A 225 9.39 3.22 23.66
C PHE A 225 10.70 3.96 23.36
N ALA A 226 11.67 3.85 24.27
CA ALA A 226 12.96 4.52 24.10
C ALA A 226 13.71 4.03 22.85
N THR A 227 13.59 2.75 22.47
CA THR A 227 14.22 2.19 21.28
C THR A 227 13.60 2.77 20.01
N VAL A 228 12.27 2.79 19.92
CA VAL A 228 11.53 3.29 18.76
C VAL A 228 11.76 4.77 18.55
N VAL A 229 11.71 5.57 19.64
CA VAL A 229 12.02 7.01 19.57
C VAL A 229 13.45 7.22 19.08
N MET A 230 14.44 6.50 19.63
CA MET A 230 15.84 6.63 19.23
C MET A 230 16.10 6.13 17.80
N ALA A 231 15.44 5.08 17.33
CA ALA A 231 15.60 4.56 15.98
C ALA A 231 15.18 5.57 14.89
N ASN A 232 14.22 6.44 15.20
CA ASN A 232 13.80 7.51 14.30
C ASN A 232 14.73 8.75 14.34
N LEU A 233 15.75 8.75 15.23
CA LEU A 233 16.61 9.89 15.52
C LEU A 233 18.10 9.61 15.30
N SER A 234 18.47 8.39 14.93
CA SER A 234 19.84 7.87 15.06
C SER A 234 20.79 8.21 13.91
N ASP A 235 20.39 9.04 12.93
CA ASP A 235 21.22 9.30 11.75
C ASP A 235 22.60 9.91 12.11
N GLY A 236 23.64 9.09 11.95
CA GLY A 236 25.05 9.52 12.08
C GLY A 236 25.56 9.71 13.51
N LYS A 237 24.82 9.30 14.55
CA LYS A 237 25.22 9.49 15.94
C LYS A 237 26.11 8.36 16.48
N ALA A 238 27.01 8.71 17.39
CA ALA A 238 27.87 7.74 18.04
C ALA A 238 27.07 6.79 18.96
N GLU A 239 27.42 5.51 18.97
CA GLU A 239 26.72 4.46 19.70
C GLU A 239 26.58 4.77 21.21
N PHE A 240 27.63 5.30 21.85
CA PHE A 240 27.60 5.67 23.26
C PHE A 240 26.61 6.79 23.57
N TRP A 241 26.43 7.73 22.63
CA TRP A 241 25.48 8.82 22.73
C TRP A 241 24.04 8.27 22.69
N LEU A 242 23.77 7.39 21.70
CA LEU A 242 22.46 6.72 21.56
C LEU A 242 22.12 5.89 22.79
N LEU A 243 23.12 5.22 23.40
CA LEU A 243 22.92 4.45 24.61
C LEU A 243 22.54 5.35 25.80
N ALA A 244 23.21 6.49 25.96
CA ALA A 244 22.88 7.45 27.01
C ALA A 244 21.48 8.05 26.82
N ALA A 245 21.14 8.43 25.59
CA ALA A 245 19.85 8.99 25.24
C ALA A 245 18.70 8.01 25.47
N LYS A 246 18.86 6.76 25.01
CA LYS A 246 17.89 5.68 25.24
C LYS A 246 17.66 5.43 26.73
N ASN A 247 18.73 5.42 27.53
CA ASN A 247 18.61 5.15 28.95
C ASN A 247 18.04 6.35 29.73
N LEU A 248 18.33 7.58 29.32
CA LEU A 248 17.66 8.75 29.90
C LEU A 248 16.15 8.68 29.64
N LEU A 249 15.73 8.49 28.39
CA LEU A 249 14.33 8.42 28.04
C LEU A 249 13.62 7.27 28.74
N LYS A 250 14.23 6.08 28.77
CA LYS A 250 13.73 4.92 29.52
C LYS A 250 13.57 5.24 31.01
N ALA A 251 14.58 5.85 31.64
CA ALA A 251 14.53 6.20 33.05
C ALA A 251 13.37 7.17 33.35
N MET A 252 13.20 8.20 32.53
CA MET A 252 12.15 9.18 32.72
C MET A 252 10.75 8.58 32.55
N CYS A 253 10.55 7.73 31.52
CA CYS A 253 9.30 6.98 31.34
C CYS A 253 9.00 6.11 32.57
N LEU A 254 9.99 5.35 33.07
CA LEU A 254 9.81 4.50 34.23
C LEU A 254 9.53 5.28 35.52
N ILE A 255 10.13 6.46 35.72
CA ILE A 255 9.85 7.32 36.85
C ILE A 255 8.38 7.76 36.79
N VAL A 256 7.93 8.30 35.67
CA VAL A 256 6.56 8.81 35.54
C VAL A 256 5.53 7.67 35.62
N ALA A 257 5.84 6.51 35.08
CA ALA A 257 4.94 5.35 35.10
C ALA A 257 4.83 4.68 36.50
N SER A 258 5.89 4.72 37.31
CA SER A 258 5.94 4.00 38.60
C SER A 258 5.80 4.88 39.83
N ASP A 259 5.98 6.19 39.71
CA ASP A 259 5.85 7.13 40.82
C ASP A 259 4.41 7.64 40.93
N VAL A 260 3.66 7.05 41.87
CA VAL A 260 2.25 7.36 42.10
C VAL A 260 2.03 8.82 42.47
N ASP A 261 2.94 9.42 43.23
CA ASP A 261 2.82 10.80 43.65
C ASP A 261 3.09 11.76 42.48
N LEU A 262 4.11 11.46 41.68
CA LEU A 262 4.40 12.24 40.47
C LEU A 262 3.29 12.06 39.41
N ALA A 263 2.80 10.86 39.26
CA ALA A 263 1.68 10.57 38.37
C ALA A 263 0.36 11.20 38.89
N ALA A 264 0.14 11.25 40.20
CA ALA A 264 -1.02 11.93 40.80
C ALA A 264 -0.94 13.45 40.60
N THR A 265 0.26 14.04 40.76
CA THR A 265 0.49 15.47 40.50
C THR A 265 0.27 15.77 39.01
N ALA A 266 0.75 14.92 38.12
CA ALA A 266 0.51 15.03 36.69
C ALA A 266 -0.98 14.85 36.33
N LYS A 267 -1.70 13.98 37.03
CA LYS A 267 -3.14 13.74 36.84
C LYS A 267 -4.02 14.85 37.40
N THR A 268 -3.63 15.51 38.51
CA THR A 268 -4.38 16.65 39.07
C THR A 268 -4.35 17.86 38.16
N ASP A 269 -3.23 18.06 37.46
CA ASP A 269 -3.16 19.06 36.40
C ASP A 269 -3.75 18.54 35.07
N ASN A 270 -4.32 17.29 35.11
CA ASN A 270 -4.87 16.62 33.94
C ASN A 270 -3.88 16.53 32.75
N GLN A 271 -2.59 16.57 33.04
CA GLN A 271 -1.56 16.51 32.02
C GLN A 271 -1.25 15.06 31.67
N GLN A 272 -0.88 14.88 30.43
CA GLN A 272 -0.53 13.58 29.95
C GLN A 272 0.76 13.09 30.50
N VAL A 273 0.83 11.80 30.57
CA VAL A 273 1.98 11.09 31.04
C VAL A 273 3.20 11.36 30.15
N ILE A 274 3.07 11.38 28.81
CA ILE A 274 4.20 11.69 27.91
C ILE A 274 4.57 13.18 27.95
N GLY A 275 3.62 14.06 28.05
CA GLY A 275 3.87 15.51 28.26
C GLY A 275 4.60 15.78 29.56
N THR A 276 4.36 14.98 30.62
CA THR A 276 5.10 15.03 31.88
C THR A 276 6.56 14.61 31.68
N VAL A 277 6.84 13.53 30.93
CA VAL A 277 8.22 13.13 30.58
C VAL A 277 8.95 14.26 29.88
N TYR A 278 8.31 14.92 28.92
CA TYR A 278 8.88 16.05 28.22
C TYR A 278 9.21 17.20 29.21
N LYS A 279 8.24 17.60 30.03
CA LYS A 279 8.43 18.67 31.03
C LYS A 279 9.56 18.37 32.00
N LEU A 280 9.60 17.17 32.54
CA LEU A 280 10.65 16.75 33.47
C LEU A 280 12.04 16.82 32.85
N ILE A 281 12.16 16.44 31.56
CA ILE A 281 13.44 16.51 30.84
C ILE A 281 13.85 17.96 30.57
N THR A 282 12.91 18.86 30.27
CA THR A 282 13.23 20.22 29.80
C THR A 282 13.28 21.25 30.90
N THR A 283 12.67 20.99 32.08
CA THR A 283 12.58 21.95 33.16
C THR A 283 13.89 22.05 33.98
N GLY A 284 14.29 23.26 34.31
CA GLY A 284 15.44 23.56 35.19
C GLY A 284 16.81 23.42 34.52
N THR A 285 17.84 23.78 35.25
CA THR A 285 19.23 23.64 34.85
C THR A 285 19.66 22.17 34.88
N GLN A 286 20.79 21.82 34.21
CA GLN A 286 21.35 20.46 34.25
C GLN A 286 21.64 19.99 35.68
N SER A 287 22.19 20.90 36.51
CA SER A 287 22.53 20.59 37.90
C SER A 287 21.29 20.30 38.76
N GLU A 288 20.22 21.09 38.62
CA GLU A 288 18.95 20.86 39.31
C GLU A 288 18.31 19.55 38.87
N PHE A 289 18.27 19.28 37.58
CA PHE A 289 17.78 18.04 37.01
C PHE A 289 18.51 16.83 37.61
N GLU A 290 19.84 16.81 37.53
CA GLU A 290 20.65 15.71 38.05
C GLU A 290 20.52 15.57 39.57
N SER A 291 20.50 16.67 40.32
CA SER A 291 20.31 16.65 41.77
C SER A 291 18.99 16.01 42.17
N THR A 292 17.91 16.40 41.50
CA THR A 292 16.56 15.87 41.75
C THR A 292 16.51 14.37 41.56
N TYR A 293 16.93 13.87 40.39
CA TYR A 293 16.81 12.45 40.08
C TYR A 293 17.86 11.57 40.79
N ASN A 294 19.05 12.10 41.03
CA ASN A 294 20.02 11.42 41.90
C ASN A 294 19.48 11.30 43.34
N GLY A 295 18.75 12.30 43.84
CA GLY A 295 18.06 12.24 45.12
C GLY A 295 17.01 11.14 45.18
N ILE A 296 16.13 11.07 44.18
CA ILE A 296 15.11 10.00 44.05
C ILE A 296 15.77 8.62 44.05
N MET A 297 16.80 8.42 43.21
CA MET A 297 17.47 7.13 43.07
C MET A 297 18.26 6.72 44.31
N LYS A 298 18.84 7.70 45.01
CA LYS A 298 19.55 7.48 46.29
C LYS A 298 18.60 7.04 47.40
N ASN A 299 17.43 7.67 47.45
CA ASN A 299 16.42 7.40 48.49
C ASN A 299 15.71 6.05 48.23
N ASN A 300 15.55 5.67 46.97
CA ASN A 300 14.95 4.39 46.58
C ASN A 300 15.89 3.57 45.66
N LYS A 301 16.84 2.87 46.25
CA LYS A 301 17.82 2.03 45.53
C LYS A 301 17.19 0.90 44.71
N ARG A 302 15.94 0.51 45.02
CA ARG A 302 15.20 -0.52 44.29
C ARG A 302 14.28 0.01 43.22
N HIS A 303 14.31 1.33 42.99
CA HIS A 303 13.48 1.93 41.95
C HIS A 303 13.77 1.33 40.58
N VAL A 304 12.72 1.01 39.80
CA VAL A 304 12.82 0.35 38.50
C VAL A 304 13.63 1.16 37.46
N ALA A 305 13.66 2.47 37.61
CA ALA A 305 14.44 3.36 36.75
C ALA A 305 15.94 3.43 37.09
N ASN A 306 16.37 2.88 38.25
CA ASN A 306 17.72 3.11 38.76
C ASN A 306 18.82 2.60 37.82
N ALA A 307 18.63 1.41 37.22
CA ALA A 307 19.60 0.87 36.28
C ALA A 307 19.77 1.76 35.04
N ALA A 308 18.68 2.22 34.44
CA ALA A 308 18.70 3.09 33.27
C ALA A 308 19.27 4.47 33.62
N TRP A 309 18.86 5.05 34.76
CA TRP A 309 19.41 6.31 35.24
C TRP A 309 20.92 6.22 35.48
N SER A 310 21.42 5.16 36.08
CA SER A 310 22.85 4.98 36.37
C SER A 310 23.70 4.94 35.10
N ILE A 311 23.19 4.35 34.01
CA ILE A 311 23.89 4.32 32.72
C ILE A 311 23.99 5.75 32.16
N TYR A 312 22.90 6.51 32.17
CA TYR A 312 22.90 7.92 31.76
C TYR A 312 23.83 8.76 32.64
N ALA A 313 23.72 8.67 33.96
CA ALA A 313 24.52 9.43 34.92
C ALA A 313 26.02 9.10 34.85
N GLY A 314 26.37 7.88 34.41
CA GLY A 314 27.76 7.46 34.17
C GLY A 314 28.42 8.10 32.91
N ALA A 315 27.66 8.73 32.04
CA ALA A 315 28.20 9.44 30.89
C ALA A 315 28.92 10.75 31.30
N SER A 316 29.79 11.28 30.43
CA SER A 316 30.43 12.57 30.71
C SER A 316 29.41 13.69 30.77
N GLU A 317 29.71 14.76 31.53
CA GLU A 317 28.80 15.90 31.72
C GLU A 317 28.34 16.49 30.39
N LYS A 318 29.27 16.67 29.46
CA LYS A 318 28.98 17.18 28.12
C LYS A 318 27.96 16.29 27.40
N VAL A 319 28.16 14.96 27.42
CA VAL A 319 27.24 14.00 26.79
C VAL A 319 25.87 14.06 27.43
N ARG A 320 25.80 14.18 28.76
CA ARG A 320 24.51 14.27 29.48
C ARG A 320 23.73 15.53 29.12
N GLN A 321 24.43 16.67 29.00
CA GLN A 321 23.83 17.93 28.56
C GLN A 321 23.33 17.87 27.12
N ASP A 322 24.18 17.39 26.20
CA ASP A 322 23.85 17.26 24.78
C ASP A 322 22.66 16.32 24.59
N VAL A 323 22.67 15.16 25.25
CA VAL A 323 21.58 14.15 25.22
C VAL A 323 20.27 14.73 25.75
N ARG A 324 20.30 15.40 26.90
CA ARG A 324 19.10 16.00 27.52
C ARG A 324 18.49 17.06 26.61
N HIS A 325 19.33 17.95 26.07
CA HIS A 325 18.88 19.01 25.16
C HIS A 325 18.24 18.42 23.89
N GLU A 326 18.89 17.45 23.31
CA GLU A 326 18.44 16.86 22.04
C GLU A 326 17.14 16.05 22.21
N ILE A 327 17.01 15.24 23.28
CA ILE A 327 15.73 14.57 23.59
C ILE A 327 14.63 15.62 23.81
N GLY A 328 14.93 16.74 24.47
CA GLY A 328 13.98 17.83 24.63
C GLY A 328 13.46 18.36 23.29
N ILE A 329 14.35 18.57 22.31
CA ILE A 329 13.95 18.99 20.95
C ILE A 329 13.05 17.95 20.29
N TYR A 330 13.38 16.67 20.38
CA TYR A 330 12.59 15.63 19.75
C TYR A 330 11.22 15.40 20.37
N LEU A 331 11.11 15.58 21.69
CA LEU A 331 9.84 15.49 22.39
C LEU A 331 9.04 16.80 22.34
N GLU A 332 9.54 17.85 21.69
CA GLU A 332 8.83 19.15 21.55
C GLU A 332 7.46 18.98 20.89
N VAL A 333 7.29 17.98 20.04
CA VAL A 333 6.00 17.66 19.42
C VAL A 333 4.89 17.45 20.47
N PHE A 334 5.23 17.00 21.67
CA PHE A 334 4.30 16.84 22.79
C PHE A 334 3.94 18.17 23.51
N GLN A 335 4.48 19.30 23.05
CA GLN A 335 3.94 20.62 23.44
C GLN A 335 2.68 20.97 22.65
N ASN A 336 2.46 20.36 21.49
CA ASN A 336 1.26 20.64 20.72
C ASN A 336 0.03 20.13 21.50
N PRO A 337 -0.91 21.03 21.86
CA PRO A 337 -2.11 20.68 22.62
C PRO A 337 -2.95 19.57 21.98
N GLU A 338 -2.97 19.49 20.65
CA GLU A 338 -3.72 18.45 19.95
C GLU A 338 -3.04 17.09 20.08
N VAL A 339 -1.69 17.04 20.04
CA VAL A 339 -0.93 15.82 20.33
C VAL A 339 -1.14 15.41 21.78
N VAL A 340 -1.20 16.40 22.68
CA VAL A 340 -1.55 16.21 24.08
C VAL A 340 -2.88 15.47 24.18
N ASN A 341 -3.92 15.91 23.53
CA ASN A 341 -5.25 15.29 23.63
C ASN A 341 -5.29 13.85 23.08
N ILE A 342 -4.66 13.60 21.91
CA ILE A 342 -4.68 12.26 21.31
C ILE A 342 -3.78 11.24 22.01
N THR A 343 -2.96 11.66 22.96
CA THR A 343 -2.09 10.78 23.75
C THR A 343 -2.43 10.80 25.25
N SER A 344 -3.61 11.33 25.66
CA SER A 344 -4.05 11.50 27.06
C SER A 344 -5.06 10.51 27.56
N TYR A 345 -5.83 9.93 26.65
CA TYR A 345 -6.96 9.08 26.99
C TYR A 345 -6.73 7.70 26.36
N ASN A 346 -7.28 6.67 26.97
CA ASN A 346 -7.14 5.30 26.47
C ASN A 346 -8.43 4.88 25.75
N GLU A 347 -8.67 5.46 24.54
CA GLU A 347 -9.83 5.10 23.72
C GLU A 347 -9.52 3.97 22.74
N ILE A 348 -8.24 3.78 22.38
CA ILE A 348 -7.76 2.70 21.51
C ILE A 348 -7.07 1.66 22.37
N ASN A 349 -7.63 0.45 22.42
CA ASN A 349 -7.03 -0.69 23.08
C ASN A 349 -6.34 -1.57 22.03
N LEU A 350 -5.02 -1.73 22.13
CA LEU A 350 -4.20 -2.45 21.14
C LEU A 350 -4.41 -3.97 21.14
N THR A 351 -4.88 -4.54 22.24
CA THR A 351 -5.16 -5.97 22.36
C THR A 351 -6.55 -6.34 21.82
N LEU A 352 -7.50 -5.41 21.83
CA LEU A 352 -8.90 -5.65 21.47
C LEU A 352 -9.11 -6.29 20.08
N PRO A 353 -8.34 -5.94 19.03
CA PRO A 353 -8.47 -6.60 17.72
C PRO A 353 -8.22 -8.11 17.74
N ALA A 354 -7.44 -8.62 18.70
CA ALA A 354 -7.24 -10.06 18.84
C ALA A 354 -8.40 -10.78 19.55
N VAL A 355 -9.28 -10.03 20.24
CA VAL A 355 -10.37 -10.54 21.08
C VAL A 355 -11.72 -10.50 20.36
N THR A 356 -12.02 -9.38 19.72
CA THR A 356 -13.27 -9.11 19.00
C THR A 356 -12.97 -8.44 17.65
N LYS A 357 -13.97 -8.42 16.77
CA LYS A 357 -13.78 -7.84 15.44
C LYS A 357 -13.69 -6.31 15.50
N CYS A 358 -12.53 -5.79 15.16
CA CYS A 358 -12.20 -4.38 15.14
C CYS A 358 -11.73 -3.92 13.77
N ALA A 359 -11.90 -2.64 13.49
CA ALA A 359 -11.31 -1.99 12.32
C ALA A 359 -10.64 -0.68 12.78
N TYR A 360 -9.30 -0.69 12.87
CA TYR A 360 -8.51 0.47 13.27
C TYR A 360 -7.89 1.13 12.05
N PHE A 361 -8.13 2.41 11.89
CA PHE A 361 -7.56 3.21 10.81
C PHE A 361 -6.50 4.15 11.38
N VAL A 362 -5.25 3.96 10.97
CA VAL A 362 -4.14 4.84 11.32
C VAL A 362 -3.92 5.78 10.14
N VAL A 363 -4.45 6.99 10.25
CA VAL A 363 -4.39 7.98 9.16
C VAL A 363 -3.05 8.71 9.23
N LEU A 364 -2.26 8.56 8.16
CA LEU A 364 -0.90 9.07 8.04
C LEU A 364 -0.83 10.24 7.08
N SER A 365 0.12 11.16 7.30
CA SER A 365 0.42 12.21 6.34
C SER A 365 1.41 11.70 5.29
N ASP A 366 1.11 11.96 4.02
CA ASP A 366 2.03 11.75 2.90
C ASP A 366 2.97 12.94 2.64
N GLN A 367 2.73 14.09 3.31
CA GLN A 367 3.46 15.34 3.10
C GLN A 367 4.39 15.69 4.27
N HIS A 368 4.04 15.30 5.49
CA HIS A 368 4.77 15.69 6.69
C HIS A 368 5.14 14.47 7.53
N THR A 369 6.42 14.38 7.88
CA THR A 369 6.96 13.29 8.70
C THR A 369 6.91 13.60 10.21
N THR A 370 6.38 14.76 10.60
CA THR A 370 6.40 15.25 11.99
C THR A 370 5.85 14.23 13.01
N TYR A 371 4.79 13.51 12.63
CA TYR A 371 4.15 12.52 13.51
C TYR A 371 4.47 11.06 13.14
N GLN A 372 5.44 10.85 12.23
CA GLN A 372 5.80 9.49 11.77
C GLN A 372 6.31 8.60 12.92
N PHE A 373 6.98 9.19 13.90
CA PHE A 373 7.42 8.43 15.07
C PHE A 373 6.24 7.91 15.92
N LEU A 374 5.11 8.66 16.00
CA LEU A 374 3.90 8.20 16.70
C LEU A 374 3.27 6.99 15.99
N SER A 375 3.22 6.99 14.66
CA SER A 375 2.74 5.84 13.91
C SER A 375 3.67 4.63 14.08
N SER A 376 4.98 4.84 13.99
CA SER A 376 5.98 3.81 14.26
C SER A 376 5.82 3.23 15.68
N LEU A 377 5.63 4.10 16.67
CA LEU A 377 5.41 3.71 18.06
C LEU A 377 4.13 2.89 18.21
N PHE A 378 3.02 3.35 17.63
CA PHE A 378 1.73 2.67 17.64
C PHE A 378 1.84 1.24 17.09
N PHE A 379 2.43 1.07 15.90
CA PHE A 379 2.58 -0.26 15.32
C PHE A 379 3.55 -1.16 16.10
N ASN A 380 4.61 -0.59 16.69
CA ASN A 380 5.53 -1.39 17.51
C ASN A 380 4.85 -1.93 18.77
N PHE A 381 4.06 -1.11 19.47
CA PHE A 381 3.29 -1.54 20.65
C PHE A 381 2.20 -2.53 20.25
N LEU A 382 1.45 -2.25 19.19
CA LEU A 382 0.43 -3.14 18.65
C LEU A 382 0.96 -4.56 18.40
N PHE A 383 2.14 -4.68 17.78
CA PHE A 383 2.74 -6.00 17.54
C PHE A 383 3.07 -6.73 18.83
N VAL A 384 3.56 -6.02 19.85
CA VAL A 384 3.88 -6.63 21.15
C VAL A 384 2.58 -7.13 21.79
N ASP A 385 1.57 -6.29 21.88
CA ASP A 385 0.31 -6.62 22.56
C ASP A 385 -0.46 -7.77 21.87
N LEU A 386 -0.50 -7.76 20.54
CA LEU A 386 -1.13 -8.85 19.77
C LEU A 386 -0.39 -10.19 19.96
N VAL A 387 0.95 -10.16 20.00
CA VAL A 387 1.77 -11.36 20.19
C VAL A 387 1.62 -11.88 21.61
N GLU A 388 1.71 -11.01 22.63
CA GLU A 388 1.54 -11.38 24.05
C GLU A 388 0.15 -11.95 24.32
N TYR A 389 -0.88 -11.31 23.76
CA TYR A 389 -2.24 -11.85 23.85
C TYR A 389 -2.34 -13.25 23.22
N ALA A 390 -1.79 -13.43 22.01
CA ALA A 390 -1.85 -14.73 21.33
C ALA A 390 -1.10 -15.81 22.12
N ASP A 391 0.08 -15.50 22.67
CA ASP A 391 0.90 -16.42 23.45
C ASP A 391 0.26 -16.79 24.79
N ALA A 392 -0.59 -15.92 25.35
CA ALA A 392 -1.37 -16.21 26.55
C ALA A 392 -2.58 -17.12 26.29
N GLN A 393 -2.96 -17.35 25.03
CA GLN A 393 -4.09 -18.23 24.69
C GLN A 393 -3.65 -19.71 24.65
N PRO A 394 -4.53 -20.66 25.02
CA PRO A 394 -4.23 -22.10 24.94
C PRO A 394 -3.87 -22.58 23.54
N THR A 395 -4.32 -21.89 22.50
CA THR A 395 -4.07 -22.20 21.10
C THR A 395 -2.83 -21.49 20.54
N ASN A 396 -2.18 -20.63 21.30
CA ASN A 396 -1.14 -19.69 20.87
C ASN A 396 -1.58 -18.85 19.64
N ARG A 397 -2.87 -18.46 19.60
CA ARG A 397 -3.44 -17.69 18.49
C ARG A 397 -4.42 -16.64 18.99
N CYS A 398 -4.51 -15.54 18.25
CA CYS A 398 -5.59 -14.58 18.44
C CYS A 398 -6.95 -15.27 18.27
N LYS A 399 -7.92 -14.92 19.14
CA LYS A 399 -9.29 -15.44 19.06
C LYS A 399 -9.95 -15.01 17.76
N VAL A 400 -9.73 -13.77 17.35
CA VAL A 400 -10.11 -13.22 16.06
C VAL A 400 -8.84 -13.00 15.24
N PRO A 401 -8.72 -13.54 14.01
CA PRO A 401 -7.59 -13.26 13.15
C PRO A 401 -7.46 -11.77 12.86
N VAL A 402 -6.22 -11.26 12.89
CA VAL A 402 -5.94 -9.83 12.69
C VAL A 402 -5.19 -9.64 11.39
N ASN A 403 -5.71 -8.82 10.48
CA ASN A 403 -5.08 -8.46 9.22
C ASN A 403 -4.54 -7.03 9.32
N LEU A 404 -3.23 -6.86 9.19
CA LEU A 404 -2.58 -5.56 9.10
C LEU A 404 -2.38 -5.21 7.62
N TYR A 405 -3.03 -4.17 7.15
CA TYR A 405 -2.86 -3.61 5.82
C TYR A 405 -2.00 -2.35 5.93
N LEU A 406 -0.72 -2.50 5.65
CA LEU A 406 0.27 -1.42 5.77
C LEU A 406 0.40 -0.71 4.41
N ASP A 407 -0.61 0.13 4.07
CA ASP A 407 -0.58 0.92 2.83
C ASP A 407 0.44 2.06 2.94
N GLU A 408 1.14 2.30 1.85
CA GLU A 408 2.31 3.20 1.84
C GLU A 408 3.28 2.94 3.00
N PHE A 409 3.73 1.70 3.10
CA PHE A 409 4.54 1.20 4.21
C PHE A 409 5.71 2.13 4.59
N SER A 410 6.30 2.83 3.62
CA SER A 410 7.36 3.81 3.86
C SER A 410 6.91 5.03 4.70
N SER A 411 5.62 5.33 4.75
CA SER A 411 5.08 6.47 5.50
C SER A 411 4.83 6.16 6.98
N ILE A 412 4.84 4.88 7.37
CA ILE A 412 4.60 4.44 8.76
C ILE A 412 5.78 4.80 9.66
N GLY A 413 7.00 4.89 9.10
CA GLY A 413 8.25 4.91 9.84
C GLY A 413 8.82 3.51 10.07
N LYS A 414 10.03 3.45 10.60
CA LYS A 414 10.71 2.17 10.83
C LYS A 414 10.03 1.40 11.95
N ILE A 415 9.60 0.18 11.66
CA ILE A 415 9.12 -0.77 12.67
C ILE A 415 10.33 -1.59 13.14
N ASP A 416 10.66 -1.48 14.42
CA ASP A 416 11.81 -2.19 14.99
C ASP A 416 11.62 -3.71 14.93
N GLY A 417 12.67 -4.43 14.49
CA GLY A 417 12.62 -5.89 14.37
C GLY A 417 11.50 -6.40 13.45
N PHE A 418 11.14 -5.68 12.38
CA PHE A 418 10.01 -6.03 11.52
C PHE A 418 10.16 -7.41 10.87
N LEU A 419 11.39 -7.81 10.51
CA LEU A 419 11.68 -9.14 9.98
C LEU A 419 11.30 -10.26 11.00
N GLN A 420 11.65 -10.06 12.27
CA GLN A 420 11.30 -11.00 13.35
C GLN A 420 9.77 -11.03 13.56
N LYS A 421 9.12 -9.87 13.50
CA LYS A 421 7.66 -9.77 13.59
C LYS A 421 6.97 -10.53 12.45
N LEU A 422 7.40 -10.37 11.20
CA LEU A 422 6.90 -11.15 10.06
C LEU A 422 7.05 -12.66 10.26
N SER A 423 8.21 -13.11 10.77
CA SER A 423 8.46 -14.55 10.95
C SER A 423 7.65 -15.15 12.11
N SER A 424 7.42 -14.39 13.19
CA SER A 424 6.80 -14.88 14.42
C SER A 424 5.28 -14.81 14.43
N THR A 425 4.66 -13.88 13.68
CA THR A 425 3.22 -13.61 13.73
C THR A 425 2.36 -14.60 12.95
N ARG A 426 2.95 -15.33 11.99
CA ARG A 426 2.23 -16.31 11.15
C ARG A 426 1.40 -17.32 11.94
N SER A 427 2.01 -17.96 12.94
CA SER A 427 1.35 -19.01 13.74
C SER A 427 0.27 -18.45 14.66
N ARG A 428 0.33 -17.14 14.97
CA ARG A 428 -0.54 -16.46 15.93
C ARG A 428 -1.84 -15.93 15.34
N GLY A 429 -2.07 -16.14 14.05
CA GLY A 429 -3.28 -15.62 13.36
C GLY A 429 -3.20 -14.13 13.05
N ILE A 430 -1.99 -13.58 12.97
CA ILE A 430 -1.73 -12.20 12.59
C ILE A 430 -1.16 -12.20 11.17
N ASN A 431 -1.88 -11.62 10.23
CA ASN A 431 -1.52 -11.57 8.81
C ASN A 431 -1.06 -10.15 8.46
N ILE A 432 0.06 -10.03 7.78
CA ILE A 432 0.64 -8.73 7.45
C ILE A 432 0.66 -8.57 5.92
N CYS A 433 0.04 -7.53 5.45
CA CYS A 433 0.08 -7.11 4.06
C CYS A 433 0.88 -5.82 3.94
N THR A 434 2.09 -5.92 3.40
CA THR A 434 2.97 -4.77 3.17
C THR A 434 2.78 -4.24 1.76
N ILE A 435 2.35 -2.98 1.64
CA ILE A 435 2.06 -2.34 0.35
C ILE A 435 3.05 -1.19 0.15
N CYS A 436 3.77 -1.19 -0.98
CA CYS A 436 4.71 -0.12 -1.33
C CYS A 436 4.51 0.36 -2.78
N GLN A 437 5.11 1.49 -3.11
CA GLN A 437 5.08 2.01 -4.48
C GLN A 437 6.22 1.46 -5.33
N ALA A 438 7.40 1.29 -4.72
CA ALA A 438 8.61 0.83 -5.37
C ALA A 438 9.57 0.19 -4.36
N LEU A 439 10.38 -0.77 -4.80
CA LEU A 439 11.37 -1.43 -3.95
C LEU A 439 12.43 -0.49 -3.35
N PRO A 440 12.92 0.54 -4.05
CA PRO A 440 13.87 1.49 -3.47
C PRO A 440 13.39 2.13 -2.16
N GLN A 441 12.09 2.33 -1.97
CA GLN A 441 11.54 2.85 -0.70
C GLN A 441 11.81 1.89 0.47
N ILE A 442 11.65 0.58 0.23
CA ILE A 442 11.92 -0.44 1.25
C ILE A 442 13.43 -0.55 1.50
N GLN A 443 14.26 -0.43 0.46
CA GLN A 443 15.72 -0.49 0.57
C GLN A 443 16.29 0.64 1.44
N VAL A 444 15.69 1.82 1.39
CA VAL A 444 16.08 2.95 2.25
C VAL A 444 15.74 2.68 3.72
N MET A 445 14.56 2.13 4.00
CA MET A 445 14.12 1.83 5.37
C MET A 445 14.86 0.64 5.99
N TYR A 446 15.13 -0.37 5.20
CA TYR A 446 15.76 -1.65 5.59
C TYR A 446 16.96 -1.92 4.68
N PRO A 447 18.11 -1.29 4.97
CA PRO A 447 19.27 -1.31 4.09
C PRO A 447 19.97 -2.68 4.02
N GLY A 448 20.88 -2.82 3.09
CA GLY A 448 21.62 -4.06 2.88
C GLY A 448 20.77 -5.15 2.26
N LYS A 449 20.74 -6.33 2.88
CA LYS A 449 19.93 -7.48 2.46
C LYS A 449 18.65 -7.65 3.29
N GLU A 450 18.37 -6.76 4.22
CA GLU A 450 17.22 -6.85 5.11
C GLU A 450 15.90 -6.77 4.33
N TRP A 451 15.80 -5.86 3.37
CA TRP A 451 14.63 -5.71 2.50
C TRP A 451 14.31 -6.98 1.68
N GLU A 452 15.34 -7.69 1.17
CA GLU A 452 15.13 -8.95 0.46
C GLU A 452 14.56 -10.02 1.39
N SER A 453 15.07 -10.07 2.62
CA SER A 453 14.59 -10.99 3.65
C SER A 453 13.14 -10.69 4.04
N LEU A 454 12.74 -9.41 4.13
CA LEU A 454 11.34 -9.00 4.37
C LEU A 454 10.41 -9.53 3.29
N ILE A 455 10.77 -9.35 2.02
CA ILE A 455 9.95 -9.86 0.91
C ILE A 455 9.94 -11.39 0.90
N ALA A 456 11.06 -12.04 1.21
CA ALA A 456 11.17 -13.49 1.28
C ALA A 456 10.28 -14.12 2.37
N CYS A 457 9.93 -13.36 3.43
CA CYS A 457 8.97 -13.81 4.44
C CYS A 457 7.52 -13.86 3.94
N THR A 458 7.23 -13.37 2.73
CA THR A 458 5.89 -13.41 2.11
C THR A 458 5.83 -14.52 1.06
N ASP A 459 4.92 -15.49 1.25
CA ASP A 459 4.73 -16.58 0.28
C ASP A 459 4.02 -16.11 -1.00
N THR A 460 3.32 -14.99 -0.93
CA THR A 460 2.58 -14.39 -2.05
C THR A 460 3.03 -12.95 -2.26
N GLN A 461 3.42 -12.64 -3.48
CA GLN A 461 3.89 -11.31 -3.88
C GLN A 461 3.09 -10.86 -5.11
N ILE A 462 2.56 -9.64 -5.07
CA ILE A 462 1.69 -9.07 -6.11
C ILE A 462 2.33 -7.81 -6.68
N TYR A 463 2.49 -7.78 -7.99
CA TYR A 463 3.09 -6.67 -8.71
C TYR A 463 2.04 -6.05 -9.64
N LEU A 464 1.67 -4.80 -9.33
CA LEU A 464 0.60 -4.07 -10.02
C LEU A 464 1.11 -3.13 -11.12
N GLY A 465 2.40 -3.19 -11.42
CA GLY A 465 3.09 -2.34 -12.38
C GLY A 465 4.24 -1.57 -11.71
N SER A 466 5.27 -1.25 -12.48
CA SER A 466 6.46 -0.54 -11.99
C SER A 466 6.87 0.56 -12.97
N THR A 467 7.41 1.63 -12.42
CA THR A 467 8.02 2.74 -13.17
C THR A 467 9.51 2.90 -12.86
N ASP A 468 10.04 2.13 -11.91
CA ASP A 468 11.45 2.16 -11.52
C ASP A 468 12.19 0.88 -11.97
N GLU A 469 13.47 1.06 -12.28
CA GLU A 469 14.33 0.01 -12.84
C GLU A 469 14.59 -1.12 -11.82
N THR A 470 14.79 -0.79 -10.56
CA THR A 470 15.09 -1.78 -9.51
C THR A 470 13.94 -2.75 -9.33
N THR A 471 12.72 -2.25 -9.25
CA THR A 471 11.51 -3.07 -9.14
C THR A 471 11.31 -3.89 -10.42
N ALA A 472 11.45 -3.29 -11.60
CA ALA A 472 11.28 -4.00 -12.86
C ALA A 472 12.31 -5.12 -13.06
N LYS A 473 13.58 -4.88 -12.72
CA LYS A 473 14.64 -5.91 -12.72
C LYS A 473 14.33 -7.04 -11.74
N TYR A 474 13.89 -6.72 -10.54
CA TYR A 474 13.51 -7.72 -9.54
C TYR A 474 12.38 -8.62 -10.04
N ILE A 475 11.32 -8.04 -10.62
CA ILE A 475 10.19 -8.78 -11.19
C ILE A 475 10.66 -9.69 -12.34
N SER A 476 11.48 -9.16 -13.26
CA SER A 476 12.04 -9.91 -14.39
C SER A 476 12.86 -11.13 -13.92
N GLN A 477 13.72 -10.94 -12.92
CA GLN A 477 14.51 -12.02 -12.33
C GLN A 477 13.62 -13.06 -11.62
N ARG A 478 12.60 -12.60 -10.91
CA ARG A 478 11.66 -13.46 -10.18
C ARG A 478 10.77 -14.28 -11.13
N ALA A 479 10.44 -13.73 -12.30
CA ALA A 479 9.71 -14.44 -13.34
C ALA A 479 10.53 -15.59 -13.95
N GLY A 480 11.86 -15.50 -13.88
CA GLY A 480 12.81 -16.54 -14.27
C GLY A 480 13.03 -16.61 -15.78
N ILE A 481 13.72 -17.68 -16.20
CA ILE A 481 14.20 -17.87 -17.58
C ILE A 481 13.37 -18.95 -18.27
N MET A 482 12.96 -18.68 -19.50
CA MET A 482 12.27 -19.61 -20.38
C MET A 482 13.13 -20.01 -21.60
N GLY A 483 12.99 -21.24 -22.03
CA GLY A 483 13.52 -21.70 -23.31
C GLY A 483 12.70 -21.16 -24.48
N VAL A 484 13.38 -20.73 -25.54
CA VAL A 484 12.75 -20.23 -26.77
C VAL A 484 13.35 -20.89 -27.99
N THR A 485 12.52 -21.17 -29.00
CA THR A 485 12.99 -21.66 -30.29
C THR A 485 13.37 -20.46 -31.18
N GLN A 486 14.61 -20.44 -31.64
CA GLN A 486 15.11 -19.46 -32.59
C GLN A 486 15.13 -20.03 -33.98
N ASN A 487 14.43 -19.39 -34.92
CA ASN A 487 14.49 -19.74 -36.34
C ASN A 487 15.53 -18.83 -37.01
N MET A 488 16.66 -19.40 -37.39
CA MET A 488 17.67 -18.71 -38.18
C MET A 488 17.45 -19.06 -39.68
N ILE A 489 17.21 -18.03 -40.48
CA ILE A 489 17.16 -18.14 -41.94
C ILE A 489 18.46 -17.58 -42.49
N ARG A 490 19.30 -18.41 -43.04
CA ARG A 490 20.53 -17.98 -43.70
C ARG A 490 20.28 -17.95 -45.22
N GLU A 491 20.35 -16.77 -45.79
CA GLU A 491 20.31 -16.54 -47.21
C GLU A 491 21.74 -16.51 -47.76
N THR A 492 22.10 -17.43 -48.62
CA THR A 492 23.40 -17.43 -49.30
C THR A 492 23.19 -17.00 -50.75
N ARG A 493 23.69 -15.81 -51.07
CA ARG A 493 23.74 -15.30 -52.45
C ARG A 493 25.17 -15.45 -52.97
N PRO A 494 25.41 -16.13 -54.08
CA PRO A 494 26.73 -16.17 -54.68
C PRO A 494 27.09 -14.77 -55.22
N ALA A 495 28.23 -14.24 -54.82
CA ALA A 495 28.60 -12.83 -55.02
C ALA A 495 28.89 -12.45 -56.48
N LEU A 496 29.17 -13.35 -57.42
CA LEU A 496 29.46 -13.08 -58.82
C LEU A 496 29.32 -14.37 -59.63
N SER A 497 28.13 -14.64 -60.17
CA SER A 497 28.00 -15.70 -61.18
C SER A 497 27.20 -15.17 -62.37
N PRO A 498 27.69 -15.29 -63.59
CA PRO A 498 26.95 -14.93 -64.80
C PRO A 498 25.83 -15.93 -65.12
N ILE A 499 25.68 -16.99 -64.31
CA ILE A 499 24.60 -17.99 -64.41
C ILE A 499 23.68 -17.80 -63.23
N TYR A 500 22.36 -17.77 -63.48
CA TYR A 500 21.34 -17.70 -62.46
C TYR A 500 21.43 -18.92 -61.53
N ILE A 501 22.05 -18.74 -60.35
CA ILE A 501 22.06 -19.74 -59.30
C ILE A 501 20.93 -19.36 -58.34
N PRO A 502 19.95 -20.25 -58.11
CA PRO A 502 18.86 -19.95 -57.17
C PRO A 502 19.40 -19.69 -55.76
N THR A 503 18.86 -18.68 -55.11
CA THR A 503 19.19 -18.35 -53.71
C THR A 503 18.90 -19.56 -52.81
N VAL A 504 19.89 -20.04 -52.09
CA VAL A 504 19.72 -21.15 -51.18
C VAL A 504 19.31 -20.61 -49.82
N TYR A 505 18.14 -20.97 -49.36
CA TYR A 505 17.64 -20.65 -48.02
C TYR A 505 17.92 -21.84 -47.10
N GLN A 506 18.78 -21.67 -46.15
CA GLN A 506 19.02 -22.64 -45.09
C GLN A 506 18.26 -22.19 -43.84
N LYS A 507 17.23 -22.95 -43.46
CA LYS A 507 16.50 -22.76 -42.25
C LYS A 507 17.12 -23.63 -41.14
N SER A 508 17.71 -23.02 -40.14
CA SER A 508 18.21 -23.67 -38.94
C SER A 508 17.33 -23.32 -37.76
N GLN A 509 16.97 -24.33 -36.99
CA GLN A 509 16.29 -24.12 -35.70
C GLN A 509 17.28 -24.36 -34.59
N GLY A 510 17.46 -23.36 -33.71
CA GLY A 510 18.24 -23.43 -32.49
C GLY A 510 17.38 -23.20 -31.28
N GLU A 511 17.79 -23.72 -30.16
CA GLU A 511 17.20 -23.35 -28.86
C GLU A 511 18.02 -22.25 -28.22
N GLY A 512 17.34 -21.25 -27.69
CA GLY A 512 17.91 -20.15 -26.90
C GLY A 512 17.16 -19.99 -25.60
N HIS A 513 17.55 -19.01 -24.81
CA HIS A 513 16.87 -18.65 -23.60
C HIS A 513 16.60 -17.14 -23.54
N ARG A 514 15.56 -16.76 -22.81
CA ARG A 514 15.26 -15.38 -22.46
C ARG A 514 14.57 -15.34 -21.09
N ASN A 515 14.52 -14.17 -20.47
CA ASN A 515 13.64 -14.00 -19.33
C ASN A 515 12.17 -14.19 -19.76
N LEU A 516 11.36 -14.84 -18.93
CA LEU A 516 9.92 -14.96 -19.16
C LEU A 516 9.27 -13.59 -19.37
N LEU A 517 9.74 -12.62 -18.58
CA LEU A 517 9.43 -11.19 -18.71
C LEU A 517 10.73 -10.40 -18.73
N ASN A 518 11.05 -9.74 -19.82
CA ASN A 518 12.15 -8.78 -19.86
C ASN A 518 11.76 -7.51 -19.10
N VAL A 519 12.75 -6.69 -18.74
CA VAL A 519 12.53 -5.43 -17.99
C VAL A 519 11.60 -4.48 -18.74
N ASP A 520 11.78 -4.36 -20.05
CA ASP A 520 10.92 -3.55 -20.94
C ASP A 520 9.46 -4.05 -20.99
N GLU A 521 9.27 -5.38 -20.98
CA GLU A 521 7.93 -5.98 -20.93
C GLU A 521 7.23 -5.75 -19.58
N VAL A 522 8.00 -5.63 -18.49
CA VAL A 522 7.45 -5.24 -17.19
C VAL A 522 6.99 -3.78 -17.21
N TYR A 523 7.76 -2.87 -17.81
CA TYR A 523 7.37 -1.47 -17.96
C TYR A 523 6.15 -1.25 -18.84
N THR A 524 6.06 -2.01 -19.93
CA THR A 524 5.01 -1.86 -20.94
C THR A 524 3.77 -2.71 -20.64
N MET A 525 3.76 -3.42 -19.53
CA MET A 525 2.60 -4.23 -19.13
C MET A 525 1.36 -3.35 -18.99
N ASP A 526 0.27 -3.75 -19.68
CA ASP A 526 -1.01 -3.05 -19.61
C ASP A 526 -1.47 -2.90 -18.14
N ILE A 527 -1.93 -1.69 -17.79
CA ILE A 527 -2.36 -1.32 -16.43
C ILE A 527 -3.47 -2.23 -15.87
N LYS A 528 -4.22 -2.90 -16.72
CA LYS A 528 -5.26 -3.85 -16.30
C LYS A 528 -4.71 -5.14 -15.69
N TYR A 529 -3.46 -5.50 -15.96
CA TYR A 529 -2.86 -6.74 -15.48
C TYR A 529 -2.04 -6.54 -14.21
N ALA A 530 -1.93 -7.62 -13.46
CA ALA A 530 -1.03 -7.78 -12.34
C ALA A 530 -0.30 -9.12 -12.47
N LEU A 531 0.90 -9.18 -11.88
CA LEU A 531 1.69 -10.41 -11.78
C LEU A 531 1.67 -10.88 -10.33
N VAL A 532 1.39 -12.17 -10.14
CA VAL A 532 1.35 -12.79 -8.82
C VAL A 532 2.39 -13.90 -8.77
N SER A 533 3.36 -13.77 -7.87
CA SER A 533 4.35 -14.79 -7.55
C SER A 533 3.92 -15.50 -6.27
N ILE A 534 3.77 -16.81 -6.33
CA ILE A 534 3.37 -17.67 -5.21
C ILE A 534 4.46 -18.70 -5.00
N ARG A 535 4.85 -18.94 -3.75
CA ARG A 535 5.88 -19.93 -3.43
C ARG A 535 5.49 -21.32 -3.92
N GLY A 536 6.40 -21.95 -4.71
CA GLY A 536 6.19 -23.28 -5.29
C GLY A 536 5.37 -23.31 -6.57
N GLU A 537 4.98 -22.16 -7.11
CA GLU A 537 4.19 -22.04 -8.32
C GLU A 537 4.89 -21.17 -9.37
N HIS A 538 4.51 -21.35 -10.63
CA HIS A 538 4.88 -20.43 -11.70
C HIS A 538 4.18 -19.08 -11.51
N ILE A 539 4.77 -18.03 -12.08
CA ILE A 539 4.17 -16.69 -12.01
C ILE A 539 2.80 -16.69 -12.69
N LEU A 540 1.83 -16.07 -12.06
CA LEU A 540 0.46 -15.95 -12.55
C LEU A 540 0.20 -14.52 -13.04
N ARG A 541 -0.31 -14.38 -14.26
CA ARG A 541 -0.82 -13.10 -14.78
C ARG A 541 -2.34 -13.06 -14.58
N VAL A 542 -2.83 -12.06 -13.89
CA VAL A 542 -4.26 -11.84 -13.61
C VAL A 542 -4.69 -10.47 -14.09
N GLU A 543 -5.97 -10.31 -14.41
CA GLU A 543 -6.57 -8.98 -14.50
C GLU A 543 -6.87 -8.46 -13.10
N LYS A 544 -6.66 -7.16 -12.87
CA LYS A 544 -6.94 -6.51 -11.59
C LYS A 544 -8.43 -6.58 -11.25
N PHE A 545 -8.74 -7.04 -10.05
CA PHE A 545 -10.11 -7.05 -9.56
C PHE A 545 -10.53 -5.63 -9.16
N ASP A 546 -11.65 -5.14 -9.69
CA ASP A 546 -12.18 -3.85 -9.26
C ASP A 546 -13.14 -4.05 -8.08
N TYR A 547 -12.89 -3.36 -6.95
CA TYR A 547 -13.74 -3.46 -5.75
C TYR A 547 -15.22 -3.16 -6.01
N THR A 548 -15.55 -2.35 -7.03
CA THR A 548 -16.94 -2.04 -7.41
C THR A 548 -17.72 -3.27 -7.86
N LYS A 549 -17.02 -4.33 -8.27
CA LYS A 549 -17.62 -5.64 -8.62
C LYS A 549 -17.91 -6.49 -7.38
N HIS A 550 -17.41 -6.10 -6.21
CA HIS A 550 -17.66 -6.82 -4.97
C HIS A 550 -19.10 -6.55 -4.47
N PRO A 551 -19.83 -7.58 -3.97
CA PRO A 551 -21.22 -7.40 -3.51
C PRO A 551 -21.41 -6.33 -2.43
N LEU A 552 -20.41 -6.18 -1.55
CA LEU A 552 -20.43 -5.19 -0.46
C LEU A 552 -20.18 -3.76 -0.93
N ALA A 553 -19.65 -3.53 -2.15
CA ALA A 553 -19.41 -2.19 -2.67
C ALA A 553 -20.67 -1.32 -2.68
N LYS A 554 -21.85 -1.94 -2.86
CA LYS A 554 -23.15 -1.24 -2.82
C LYS A 554 -23.53 -0.74 -1.42
N LYS A 555 -22.89 -1.23 -0.36
CA LYS A 555 -23.15 -0.84 1.03
C LYS A 555 -22.26 0.32 1.50
N ILE A 556 -21.28 0.71 0.70
CA ILE A 556 -20.38 1.82 0.99
C ILE A 556 -21.20 3.11 1.08
N LYS A 557 -20.97 3.84 2.16
CA LYS A 557 -21.43 5.21 2.36
C LYS A 557 -20.21 6.00 2.82
N GLU A 558 -19.77 6.91 1.99
CA GLU A 558 -18.58 7.72 2.25
C GLU A 558 -18.83 8.72 3.38
N VAL A 559 -17.94 8.73 4.36
CA VAL A 559 -17.93 9.71 5.46
C VAL A 559 -16.47 10.14 5.67
N PRO A 560 -16.14 11.42 5.48
CA PRO A 560 -14.78 11.90 5.63
C PRO A 560 -14.20 11.62 7.03
N ALA A 561 -12.93 11.25 7.12
CA ALA A 561 -12.25 11.03 8.40
C ALA A 561 -12.22 12.30 9.28
N SER A 562 -12.35 13.48 8.69
CA SER A 562 -12.46 14.76 9.41
C SER A 562 -13.79 14.93 10.16
N GLU A 563 -14.81 14.13 9.84
CA GLU A 563 -16.11 14.14 10.53
C GLU A 563 -16.13 13.20 11.74
N HIS A 564 -15.10 12.37 11.92
CA HIS A 564 -14.98 11.55 13.13
C HIS A 564 -14.94 12.43 14.39
N ARG A 565 -15.65 12.00 15.42
CA ARG A 565 -15.73 12.69 16.69
C ARG A 565 -15.34 11.72 17.80
N PRO A 566 -14.09 11.82 18.30
CA PRO A 566 -13.61 10.98 19.40
C PRO A 566 -14.37 11.29 20.70
N GLN A 567 -14.45 10.33 21.59
CA GLN A 567 -15.20 10.46 22.84
C GLN A 567 -14.64 11.57 23.73
N TRP A 568 -13.31 11.66 23.83
CA TRP A 568 -12.64 12.72 24.61
C TRP A 568 -13.04 14.11 24.15
N TYR A 569 -13.23 14.31 22.84
CA TYR A 569 -13.66 15.60 22.29
C TYR A 569 -15.14 15.86 22.59
N MET A 570 -15.99 14.86 22.46
CA MET A 570 -17.43 14.96 22.77
C MET A 570 -17.66 15.25 24.26
N ASP A 571 -16.88 14.60 25.14
CA ASP A 571 -16.94 14.84 26.59
C ASP A 571 -16.52 16.26 26.96
N SER A 572 -15.53 16.82 26.27
CA SER A 572 -15.09 18.21 26.47
C SER A 572 -16.18 19.23 26.11
N LEU A 573 -16.90 18.97 25.01
CA LEU A 573 -18.02 19.83 24.59
C LEU A 573 -19.20 19.78 25.55
N GLN A 574 -19.50 18.61 26.12
CA GLN A 574 -20.62 18.44 27.06
C GLN A 574 -20.38 19.11 28.41
N LYS A 575 -19.13 19.15 28.89
CA LYS A 575 -18.75 19.74 30.14
C LYS A 575 -18.66 21.27 30.11
N HIS A 576 -18.78 21.91 28.95
CA HIS A 576 -18.49 23.32 28.72
C HIS A 576 -17.09 23.77 29.20
N GLU A 577 -16.23 22.83 29.54
CA GLU A 577 -14.84 23.08 29.86
C GLU A 577 -13.99 22.92 28.61
N PRO A 578 -13.23 23.94 28.22
CA PRO A 578 -12.31 23.79 27.09
C PRO A 578 -11.33 22.66 27.38
N THR A 579 -11.03 21.84 26.36
CA THR A 579 -9.94 20.89 26.49
C THR A 579 -8.64 21.61 26.81
N LYS A 580 -7.73 20.96 27.49
CA LYS A 580 -6.46 21.62 27.85
C LYS A 580 -5.67 22.08 26.63
N GLY A 581 -5.80 21.37 25.52
CA GLY A 581 -5.27 21.81 24.24
C GLY A 581 -5.87 23.13 23.80
N GLU A 582 -7.16 23.36 24.01
CA GLU A 582 -7.82 24.64 23.70
C GLU A 582 -7.41 25.76 24.68
N VAL A 583 -7.27 25.47 25.97
CA VAL A 583 -6.77 26.42 26.94
C VAL A 583 -5.35 26.88 26.59
N VAL A 584 -4.46 25.95 26.27
CA VAL A 584 -3.09 26.29 25.87
C VAL A 584 -3.06 27.03 24.54
N ASN A 585 -3.88 26.66 23.58
CA ASN A 585 -4.00 27.39 22.32
C ASN A 585 -4.55 28.82 22.52
N GLN A 586 -5.53 28.98 23.42
CA GLN A 586 -6.05 30.30 23.79
C GLN A 586 -4.96 31.17 24.43
N GLU A 587 -4.20 30.59 25.36
CA GLU A 587 -3.07 31.30 25.99
C GLU A 587 -1.97 31.67 24.98
N ILE A 588 -1.65 30.78 24.03
CA ILE A 588 -0.70 31.06 22.94
C ILE A 588 -1.27 32.13 21.99
N ALA A 589 -2.54 32.06 21.65
CA ALA A 589 -3.20 33.04 20.79
C ALA A 589 -3.24 34.42 21.48
N ASP A 590 -3.52 34.48 22.80
CA ASP A 590 -3.52 35.69 23.61
C ASP A 590 -2.10 36.27 23.77
N LEU A 591 -1.08 35.42 23.87
CA LEU A 591 0.33 35.85 23.87
C LEU A 591 0.73 36.44 22.53
N HIS A 592 0.37 35.79 21.42
CA HIS A 592 0.61 36.32 20.08
C HIS A 592 -0.18 37.60 19.82
N ALA A 593 -1.43 37.68 20.26
CA ALA A 593 -2.22 38.90 20.16
C ALA A 593 -1.61 40.06 20.99
N LYS A 594 -1.05 39.78 22.17
CA LYS A 594 -0.31 40.77 22.99
C LYS A 594 1.00 41.21 22.34
N GLN A 595 1.70 40.30 21.62
CA GLN A 595 2.92 40.63 20.87
C GLN A 595 2.63 41.39 19.58
N LEU A 596 1.48 41.16 18.95
CA LEU A 596 1.02 41.83 17.72
C LEU A 596 0.17 43.07 18.01
N ALA A 597 -0.23 43.30 19.26
CA ALA A 597 -0.87 44.54 19.62
C ALA A 597 0.08 45.69 19.26
N PRO A 598 -0.36 46.64 18.41
CA PRO A 598 0.49 47.77 18.08
C PRO A 598 0.89 48.43 19.41
N VAL A 599 2.19 48.61 19.62
CA VAL A 599 2.68 49.49 20.67
C VAL A 599 2.01 50.81 20.40
N VAL A 600 1.05 51.17 21.22
CA VAL A 600 0.50 52.52 21.19
C VAL A 600 1.68 53.42 21.59
N THR A 601 2.44 53.82 20.57
CA THR A 601 3.37 54.92 20.74
C THR A 601 2.46 56.11 20.96
N ASP A 602 2.50 56.64 22.17
CA ASP A 602 1.98 57.99 22.47
C ASP A 602 2.34 58.86 21.29
N GLU A 603 1.35 59.58 20.74
CA GLU A 603 1.51 60.47 19.60
C GLU A 603 2.69 61.38 19.88
N VAL A 604 3.82 61.13 19.24
CA VAL A 604 4.96 62.04 19.26
C VAL A 604 4.49 63.27 18.49
N ASP A 605 4.31 64.37 19.21
CA ASP A 605 4.01 65.67 18.63
C ASP A 605 4.89 65.89 17.37
N PRO A 606 4.29 66.18 16.20
CA PRO A 606 5.03 66.37 14.94
C PRO A 606 6.19 67.37 15.04
N ARG A 607 6.20 68.23 16.04
CA ARG A 607 7.29 69.17 16.34
C ARG A 607 8.52 68.55 16.97
N THR A 608 8.40 67.40 17.55
CA THR A 608 9.51 66.63 18.15
C THR A 608 10.20 65.73 17.15
N ALA A 609 9.48 65.25 16.11
CA ALA A 609 10.02 64.42 15.05
C ALA A 609 11.06 65.15 14.16
N VAL A 610 10.88 66.46 13.97
CA VAL A 610 11.80 67.29 13.16
C VAL A 610 13.16 67.48 13.88
N LYS A 611 13.21 67.36 15.18
CA LYS A 611 14.48 67.45 15.96
C LYS A 611 15.28 66.16 15.99
N MET A 612 14.68 65.03 15.59
CA MET A 612 15.35 63.71 15.58
C MET A 612 15.79 63.23 14.19
N GLY A 613 15.69 64.05 13.14
CA GLY A 613 16.25 63.76 11.82
C GLY A 613 15.57 62.61 11.07
N LEU A 614 14.31 62.30 11.35
CA LEU A 614 13.55 61.27 10.63
C LEU A 614 12.88 61.87 9.39
N PRO A 615 12.91 61.18 8.22
CA PRO A 615 12.30 61.69 6.98
C PRO A 615 10.77 61.73 7.09
N PRO A 616 10.10 62.70 6.47
CA PRO A 616 8.66 62.84 6.56
C PRO A 616 7.93 61.70 5.85
N SER A 617 6.88 61.21 6.48
CA SER A 617 6.00 60.16 5.97
C SER A 617 5.34 60.59 4.64
N PRO A 618 5.27 59.72 3.61
CA PRO A 618 4.65 60.07 2.32
C PRO A 618 3.12 60.20 2.48
N ALA A 619 2.58 61.27 1.87
CA ALA A 619 1.16 61.62 1.88
C ALA A 619 0.32 60.52 1.17
N PRO A 620 -0.94 60.30 1.59
CA PRO A 620 -1.78 59.26 1.02
C PRO A 620 -2.17 59.59 -0.45
N ALA A 621 -1.95 58.61 -1.33
CA ALA A 621 -2.28 58.71 -2.74
C ALA A 621 -3.80 58.79 -2.96
N LYS A 622 -4.25 59.84 -3.67
CA LYS A 622 -5.64 60.03 -4.10
C LYS A 622 -6.01 58.96 -5.13
N THR A 623 -6.91 58.07 -4.81
CA THR A 623 -7.53 57.09 -5.75
C THR A 623 -8.47 57.85 -6.70
N LYS A 624 -8.11 57.87 -7.98
CA LYS A 624 -9.01 58.28 -9.09
C LYS A 624 -10.04 57.17 -9.34
N ARG A 625 -11.32 57.54 -9.15
CA ARG A 625 -12.46 56.74 -9.63
C ARG A 625 -12.53 56.81 -11.16
N GLY A 626 -12.43 55.65 -11.87
CA GLY A 626 -12.74 55.51 -13.28
C GLY A 626 -14.21 55.04 -13.47
N PRO A 627 -14.83 55.27 -14.65
CA PRO A 627 -16.28 55.26 -14.80
C PRO A 627 -16.88 53.86 -14.99
N ARG A 628 -18.10 53.69 -14.43
CA ARG A 628 -19.03 52.57 -14.64
C ARG A 628 -19.37 52.36 -16.10
N LYS A 629 -19.21 51.16 -16.66
CA LYS A 629 -19.94 50.68 -17.83
C LYS A 629 -21.12 49.80 -17.40
N LYS A 630 -22.28 50.17 -17.97
CA LYS A 630 -23.57 49.48 -17.85
C LYS A 630 -23.56 48.18 -18.66
N GLY A 631 -24.35 47.25 -18.19
CA GLY A 631 -24.64 45.91 -18.56
C GLY A 631 -24.97 45.57 -20.00
N GLN A 632 -24.94 44.28 -20.23
CA GLN A 632 -25.94 43.59 -21.05
C GLN A 632 -26.00 42.10 -20.63
N SER A 633 -27.23 41.70 -20.44
CA SER A 633 -27.73 40.33 -20.23
C SER A 633 -27.59 39.49 -21.50
N GLN A 634 -27.35 38.19 -21.36
CA GLN A 634 -28.17 37.13 -22.00
C GLN A 634 -27.61 35.75 -21.70
N THR A 635 -28.47 34.94 -21.13
CA THR A 635 -28.53 33.47 -21.18
C THR A 635 -28.84 32.98 -22.62
N PRO A 636 -28.73 31.71 -22.95
CA PRO A 636 -29.15 30.55 -22.11
C PRO A 636 -28.02 29.63 -21.67
#